data_38a3ce83c01c5376834abaf3bafb37b2
#
_entry.id   38a3ce83c01c5376834abaf3bafb37b2
#
_cell.length_a   1.000
_cell.length_b   1.000
_cell.length_c   1.000
_cell.angle_alpha   90.00
_cell.angle_beta   90.00
_cell.angle_gamma   90.00
#
_symmetry.space_group_name_H-M   'P 1'
#
loop_
_entity.id
_entity.type
_entity.pdbx_description
1 polymer ?
#
loop_
_entity_poly.entity_id
_entity_poly.type
_entity_poly.pdbx_seq_one_letter_code
_entity_poly.pdbx_strand_id
1 'polypeptide(L)'
;MRLFIAEKPSLGRALVDVLPKPHKKSDGFITAGNGDVVTWCIGHLLEQAEPEAYNPDYKKWAVEHLPIVPNEWKLVVKSKTRKQFTVVKTLIKKADTLVNMGDPDRVGQILIDEVINHCGVSKAKKTQVLRCLISDLNPAAVKKALNNLRKNTDFIPLATSALARARADWLYGINMTRLCTLQGRQSGYSGVLSIGRVQTPVLGLIVHRDLEIANFVSKPFYEVICTLLTSKGEVYQAKWRPSKACEPYMDEDNRVLSKALALNVISKVQNKAGKVVNVTQAKKATPPPLPYSLSALQIDAAKRFGMSAQSVLDTCQQLYERHKLITYPRSDCRYLPKEHLNDVKQVVGAIGKSCLALSDTAKNANLSLKSKAWNDSKVSAHHAIIPTSKTTDLSRLSPAENNIYELVARQYLIQFYPPFEYVDKQIDTEVSGGLFISKQKDVVSQGWKALFPSKQKSQGESEFSAVSLPNVSKGDEVHCQQADLIEKQTTPPKYFTDATLLSAMTGIARYVTDASIKKVLRDT
;
A
#
# COMPACT_ATOMS: atom_id res chain seq x y z
N MET A 1 -0.82 -42.16 -1.78
CA MET A 1 -1.82 -41.08 -1.89
C MET A 1 -1.12 -39.73 -1.65
N ARG A 2 -1.19 -38.82 -2.60
CA ARG A 2 -0.70 -37.44 -2.45
C ARG A 2 -1.84 -36.58 -1.90
N LEU A 3 -1.56 -35.83 -0.83
CA LEU A 3 -2.54 -34.99 -0.14
C LEU A 3 -2.18 -33.51 -0.34
N PHE A 4 -3.08 -32.76 -0.96
CA PHE A 4 -3.04 -31.31 -1.04
C PHE A 4 -3.85 -30.70 0.12
N ILE A 5 -3.24 -29.81 0.87
CA ILE A 5 -3.89 -29.11 1.98
C ILE A 5 -3.99 -27.63 1.59
N ALA A 6 -5.17 -27.17 1.22
CA ALA A 6 -5.43 -25.79 0.87
C ALA A 6 -5.75 -24.95 2.11
N GLU A 7 -5.50 -23.64 2.06
CA GLU A 7 -5.88 -22.73 3.15
C GLU A 7 -7.40 -22.57 3.29
N LYS A 8 -8.13 -22.65 2.17
CA LYS A 8 -9.56 -22.42 2.09
C LYS A 8 -10.24 -23.28 1.03
N PRO A 9 -11.58 -23.52 1.17
CA PRO A 9 -12.32 -24.37 0.24
C PRO A 9 -12.30 -23.90 -1.21
N SER A 10 -12.27 -22.57 -1.47
CA SER A 10 -12.23 -22.00 -2.83
C SER A 10 -10.95 -22.40 -3.57
N LEU A 11 -9.81 -22.34 -2.89
CA LEU A 11 -8.51 -22.73 -3.42
C LEU A 11 -8.45 -24.25 -3.68
N GLY A 12 -8.97 -25.05 -2.73
CA GLY A 12 -9.08 -26.50 -2.90
C GLY A 12 -9.92 -26.87 -4.12
N ARG A 13 -11.07 -26.25 -4.32
CA ARG A 13 -11.91 -26.47 -5.50
C ARG A 13 -11.23 -26.07 -6.80
N ALA A 14 -10.52 -24.92 -6.82
CA ALA A 14 -9.79 -24.49 -8.01
C ALA A 14 -8.72 -25.51 -8.43
N LEU A 15 -8.07 -26.20 -7.48
CA LEU A 15 -7.16 -27.29 -7.80
C LEU A 15 -7.91 -28.51 -8.32
N VAL A 16 -9.02 -28.93 -7.68
CA VAL A 16 -9.82 -30.08 -8.11
C VAL A 16 -10.30 -29.92 -9.55
N ASP A 17 -10.70 -28.70 -9.96
CA ASP A 17 -11.19 -28.42 -11.32
C ASP A 17 -10.18 -28.78 -12.41
N VAL A 18 -8.88 -28.86 -12.10
CA VAL A 18 -7.81 -29.20 -13.05
C VAL A 18 -7.24 -30.61 -12.89
N LEU A 19 -7.64 -31.32 -11.83
CA LEU A 19 -7.24 -32.69 -11.59
C LEU A 19 -8.07 -33.67 -12.43
N PRO A 20 -7.56 -34.91 -12.69
CA PRO A 20 -8.30 -35.94 -13.45
C PRO A 20 -9.63 -36.30 -12.78
N LYS A 21 -10.66 -36.47 -13.62
CA LYS A 21 -11.96 -37.01 -13.21
C LYS A 21 -11.93 -38.54 -13.13
N PRO A 22 -12.86 -39.21 -12.39
CA PRO A 22 -13.99 -38.64 -11.66
C PRO A 22 -13.57 -38.00 -10.34
N HIS A 23 -14.36 -37.01 -9.85
CA HIS A 23 -14.15 -36.40 -8.55
C HIS A 23 -15.17 -36.91 -7.52
N LYS A 24 -14.70 -37.59 -6.48
CA LYS A 24 -15.54 -38.11 -5.38
C LYS A 24 -15.49 -37.11 -4.24
N LYS A 25 -16.63 -36.44 -3.99
CA LYS A 25 -16.79 -35.51 -2.87
C LYS A 25 -17.05 -36.26 -1.57
N SER A 26 -16.40 -35.83 -0.50
CA SER A 26 -16.60 -36.30 0.87
C SER A 26 -16.70 -35.08 1.80
N ASP A 27 -17.11 -35.29 3.05
CA ASP A 27 -17.17 -34.19 4.03
C ASP A 27 -15.74 -33.72 4.37
N GLY A 28 -15.43 -32.50 3.98
CA GLY A 28 -14.13 -31.84 4.24
C GLY A 28 -13.00 -32.17 3.24
N PHE A 29 -13.23 -33.00 2.19
CA PHE A 29 -12.22 -33.29 1.17
C PHE A 29 -12.82 -33.80 -0.14
N ILE A 30 -12.01 -33.85 -1.19
CA ILE A 30 -12.36 -34.38 -2.52
C ILE A 30 -11.24 -35.30 -2.97
N THR A 31 -11.58 -36.46 -3.52
CA THR A 31 -10.64 -37.41 -4.16
C THR A 31 -10.75 -37.28 -5.67
N ALA A 32 -9.64 -37.12 -6.35
CA ALA A 32 -9.55 -37.07 -7.80
C ALA A 32 -9.36 -38.46 -8.41
N GLY A 33 -9.62 -38.60 -9.71
CA GLY A 33 -9.55 -39.88 -10.43
C GLY A 33 -8.16 -40.56 -10.47
N ASN A 34 -7.10 -39.79 -10.26
CA ASN A 34 -5.73 -40.29 -10.13
C ASN A 34 -5.34 -40.69 -8.69
N GLY A 35 -6.28 -40.65 -7.74
CA GLY A 35 -6.03 -40.97 -6.32
C GLY A 35 -5.46 -39.84 -5.50
N ASP A 36 -5.23 -38.64 -6.07
CA ASP A 36 -4.89 -37.42 -5.30
C ASP A 36 -6.07 -37.01 -4.44
N VAL A 37 -5.77 -36.52 -3.24
CA VAL A 37 -6.79 -36.04 -2.30
C VAL A 37 -6.53 -34.55 -2.04
N VAL A 38 -7.60 -33.77 -2.09
CA VAL A 38 -7.58 -32.33 -1.80
C VAL A 38 -8.46 -32.05 -0.60
N THR A 39 -7.88 -31.55 0.47
CA THR A 39 -8.57 -31.05 1.66
C THR A 39 -8.25 -29.57 1.87
N TRP A 40 -8.87 -28.94 2.85
CA TRP A 40 -8.68 -27.53 3.12
C TRP A 40 -8.81 -27.20 4.60
N CYS A 41 -8.19 -26.10 4.98
CA CYS A 41 -8.49 -25.40 6.21
C CYS A 41 -9.69 -24.45 6.01
N ILE A 42 -10.23 -23.94 7.09
CA ILE A 42 -11.29 -22.91 7.11
C ILE A 42 -10.79 -21.72 7.94
N GLY A 43 -9.69 -21.11 7.49
CA GLY A 43 -8.83 -20.25 8.28
C GLY A 43 -7.94 -21.05 9.22
N HIS A 44 -7.36 -20.42 10.25
CA HIS A 44 -6.56 -21.11 11.25
C HIS A 44 -7.37 -22.17 11.99
N LEU A 45 -6.96 -23.44 11.88
CA LEU A 45 -7.54 -24.57 12.64
C LEU A 45 -7.00 -24.63 14.07
N LEU A 46 -5.82 -24.03 14.28
CA LEU A 46 -5.13 -23.95 15.56
C LEU A 46 -5.05 -22.49 16.02
N GLU A 47 -4.86 -22.30 17.32
CA GLU A 47 -4.62 -21.00 17.94
C GLU A 47 -3.63 -21.14 19.09
N GLN A 48 -2.95 -20.05 19.44
CA GLN A 48 -2.11 -20.00 20.63
C GLN A 48 -2.99 -20.21 21.87
N ALA A 49 -2.52 -21.03 22.79
CA ALA A 49 -3.25 -21.30 24.01
C ALA A 49 -3.40 -20.02 24.87
N GLU A 50 -4.52 -19.93 25.57
CA GLU A 50 -4.76 -18.85 26.53
C GLU A 50 -3.85 -19.00 27.77
N PRO A 51 -3.59 -17.91 28.51
CA PRO A 51 -2.69 -17.93 29.66
C PRO A 51 -2.98 -19.03 30.70
N GLU A 52 -4.24 -19.33 30.97
CA GLU A 52 -4.64 -20.38 31.92
C GLU A 52 -4.26 -21.80 31.49
N ALA A 53 -3.95 -22.03 30.23
CA ALA A 53 -3.41 -23.32 29.77
C ALA A 53 -1.95 -23.53 30.17
N TYR A 54 -1.26 -22.48 30.59
CA TYR A 54 0.13 -22.51 31.09
C TYR A 54 0.16 -22.60 32.61
N ASN A 55 -0.69 -21.79 33.29
CA ASN A 55 -0.92 -21.82 34.72
C ASN A 55 -2.37 -21.46 35.03
N PRO A 56 -3.16 -22.32 35.74
CA PRO A 56 -4.55 -22.04 36.09
C PRO A 56 -4.76 -20.71 36.83
N ASP A 57 -3.77 -20.25 37.63
CA ASP A 57 -3.84 -18.99 38.38
C ASP A 57 -3.92 -17.77 37.44
N TYR A 58 -3.42 -17.88 36.23
CA TYR A 58 -3.51 -16.82 35.23
C TYR A 58 -4.94 -16.52 34.75
N LYS A 59 -5.93 -17.33 35.15
CA LYS A 59 -7.34 -17.03 34.92
C LYS A 59 -7.77 -15.76 35.67
N LYS A 60 -7.24 -15.54 36.87
CA LYS A 60 -7.41 -14.29 37.62
C LYS A 60 -6.33 -13.30 37.17
N TRP A 61 -6.78 -12.13 36.70
CA TRP A 61 -5.83 -11.07 36.34
C TRP A 61 -5.28 -10.39 37.58
N ALA A 62 -3.98 -10.42 37.75
CA ALA A 62 -3.27 -9.83 38.87
C ALA A 62 -1.89 -9.33 38.39
N VAL A 63 -1.40 -8.25 38.98
CA VAL A 63 -0.11 -7.63 38.58
C VAL A 63 1.06 -8.56 38.87
N GLU A 64 1.00 -9.32 39.94
CA GLU A 64 2.01 -10.30 40.35
C GLU A 64 2.22 -11.44 39.35
N HIS A 65 1.26 -11.66 38.44
CA HIS A 65 1.37 -12.65 37.39
C HIS A 65 2.10 -12.14 36.14
N LEU A 66 2.40 -10.85 36.07
CA LEU A 66 3.00 -10.24 34.88
C LEU A 66 4.53 -10.07 35.02
N PRO A 67 5.31 -10.27 33.95
CA PRO A 67 4.86 -10.67 32.62
C PRO A 67 4.62 -12.17 32.49
N ILE A 68 3.57 -12.57 31.76
CA ILE A 68 3.30 -13.96 31.39
C ILE A 68 4.15 -14.28 30.15
N VAL A 69 5.14 -15.13 30.30
CA VAL A 69 6.05 -15.58 29.23
C VAL A 69 6.05 -17.11 29.21
N PRO A 70 5.45 -17.76 28.21
CA PRO A 70 5.46 -19.21 28.10
C PRO A 70 6.89 -19.75 27.87
N ASN A 71 7.32 -20.71 28.69
CA ASN A 71 8.56 -21.45 28.45
C ASN A 71 8.45 -22.35 27.20
N GLU A 72 7.28 -23.00 27.05
CA GLU A 72 6.94 -23.80 25.88
C GLU A 72 5.60 -23.34 25.32
N TRP A 73 5.59 -23.04 24.02
CA TRP A 73 4.39 -22.58 23.33
C TRP A 73 3.44 -23.73 23.04
N LYS A 74 2.17 -23.55 23.39
CA LYS A 74 1.12 -24.53 23.15
C LYS A 74 0.15 -24.03 22.09
N LEU A 75 -0.11 -24.88 21.10
CA LEU A 75 -1.18 -24.67 20.12
C LEU A 75 -2.37 -25.57 20.48
N VAL A 76 -3.56 -25.03 20.45
CA VAL A 76 -4.82 -25.73 20.69
C VAL A 76 -5.70 -25.73 19.47
N VAL A 77 -6.51 -26.78 19.32
CA VAL A 77 -7.47 -26.88 18.22
C VAL A 77 -8.68 -25.99 18.53
N LYS A 78 -8.99 -25.06 17.64
CA LYS A 78 -10.17 -24.20 17.77
C LYS A 78 -11.45 -25.03 17.82
N SER A 79 -12.30 -24.76 18.80
CA SER A 79 -13.58 -25.49 19.00
C SER A 79 -14.45 -25.48 17.74
N LYS A 80 -14.59 -24.32 17.10
CA LYS A 80 -15.41 -24.11 15.88
C LYS A 80 -14.91 -24.89 14.66
N THR A 81 -13.62 -25.23 14.59
CA THR A 81 -13.01 -25.88 13.43
C THR A 81 -12.59 -27.33 13.69
N ARG A 82 -12.89 -27.87 14.87
CA ARG A 82 -12.48 -29.20 15.33
C ARG A 82 -12.86 -30.31 14.35
N LYS A 83 -14.06 -30.26 13.75
CA LYS A 83 -14.51 -31.23 12.78
C LYS A 83 -13.58 -31.30 11.59
N GLN A 84 -13.29 -30.14 10.97
CA GLN A 84 -12.39 -30.06 9.82
C GLN A 84 -10.95 -30.44 10.17
N PHE A 85 -10.46 -30.03 11.35
CA PHE A 85 -9.14 -30.44 11.85
C PHE A 85 -9.02 -31.97 11.93
N THR A 86 -10.07 -32.66 12.43
CA THR A 86 -10.07 -34.13 12.51
C THR A 86 -9.98 -34.77 11.13
N VAL A 87 -10.69 -34.24 10.12
CA VAL A 87 -10.59 -34.69 8.73
C VAL A 87 -9.17 -34.54 8.21
N VAL A 88 -8.59 -33.33 8.33
CA VAL A 88 -7.24 -33.04 7.86
C VAL A 88 -6.22 -33.95 8.55
N LYS A 89 -6.29 -34.10 9.88
CA LYS A 89 -5.42 -34.98 10.66
C LYS A 89 -5.47 -36.43 10.20
N THR A 90 -6.68 -36.95 9.93
CA THR A 90 -6.87 -38.32 9.45
C THR A 90 -6.25 -38.52 8.06
N LEU A 91 -6.39 -37.55 7.16
CA LEU A 91 -5.82 -37.59 5.83
C LEU A 91 -4.28 -37.48 5.85
N ILE A 92 -3.70 -36.61 6.70
CA ILE A 92 -2.25 -36.46 6.89
C ILE A 92 -1.61 -37.79 7.30
N LYS A 93 -2.27 -38.55 8.19
CA LYS A 93 -1.78 -39.87 8.63
C LYS A 93 -1.76 -40.89 7.51
N LYS A 94 -2.71 -40.84 6.56
CA LYS A 94 -2.84 -41.77 5.43
C LYS A 94 -2.01 -41.36 4.22
N ALA A 95 -1.58 -40.12 4.13
CA ALA A 95 -0.86 -39.63 2.95
C ALA A 95 0.60 -40.06 2.92
N ASP A 96 1.09 -40.43 1.72
CA ASP A 96 2.52 -40.66 1.48
C ASP A 96 3.26 -39.34 1.25
N THR A 97 2.66 -38.48 0.44
CA THR A 97 3.20 -37.16 0.10
C THR A 97 2.24 -36.06 0.53
N LEU A 98 2.77 -35.02 1.17
CA LEU A 98 2.02 -33.84 1.58
C LEU A 98 2.39 -32.65 0.69
N VAL A 99 1.39 -31.87 0.30
CA VAL A 99 1.57 -30.62 -0.45
C VAL A 99 0.90 -29.49 0.32
N ASN A 100 1.70 -28.55 0.80
CA ASN A 100 1.22 -27.29 1.39
C ASN A 100 0.71 -26.39 0.26
N MET A 101 -0.56 -26.05 0.29
CA MET A 101 -1.24 -25.19 -0.67
C MET A 101 -1.94 -24.04 0.08
N GLY A 102 -1.23 -23.42 1.03
CA GLY A 102 -1.62 -22.14 1.64
C GLY A 102 -1.57 -21.00 0.64
N ASP A 103 -2.21 -19.91 0.94
CA ASP A 103 -2.08 -18.68 0.14
C ASP A 103 -0.58 -18.28 0.04
N PRO A 104 -0.16 -17.62 -1.02
CA PRO A 104 1.26 -17.33 -1.26
C PRO A 104 1.77 -16.18 -0.38
N ASP A 105 1.55 -16.26 0.91
CA ASP A 105 2.01 -15.32 1.90
C ASP A 105 2.53 -16.03 3.18
N ARG A 106 3.05 -15.25 4.13
CA ARG A 106 3.60 -15.79 5.39
C ARG A 106 2.55 -16.47 6.27
N VAL A 107 1.29 -15.99 6.22
CA VAL A 107 0.20 -16.54 7.03
C VAL A 107 -0.29 -17.84 6.44
N GLY A 108 -0.49 -17.90 5.12
CA GLY A 108 -0.85 -19.14 4.42
C GLY A 108 0.23 -20.22 4.54
N GLN A 109 1.51 -19.83 4.58
CA GLN A 109 2.59 -20.77 4.80
C GLN A 109 2.50 -21.39 6.20
N ILE A 110 2.45 -20.58 7.25
CA ILE A 110 2.47 -21.09 8.62
C ILE A 110 1.19 -21.82 8.99
N LEU A 111 0.05 -21.38 8.49
CA LEU A 111 -1.26 -21.97 8.80
C LEU A 111 -1.29 -23.48 8.53
N ILE A 112 -0.70 -23.92 7.42
CA ILE A 112 -0.65 -25.34 7.05
C ILE A 112 0.53 -26.04 7.73
N ASP A 113 1.69 -25.38 7.85
CA ASP A 113 2.85 -25.93 8.53
C ASP A 113 2.56 -26.24 10.02
N GLU A 114 1.81 -25.38 10.71
CA GLU A 114 1.35 -25.63 12.08
C GLU A 114 0.47 -26.87 12.18
N VAL A 115 -0.46 -27.06 11.25
CA VAL A 115 -1.32 -28.25 11.22
C VAL A 115 -0.50 -29.52 10.97
N ILE A 116 0.42 -29.51 10.00
CA ILE A 116 1.34 -30.63 9.74
C ILE A 116 2.18 -30.94 10.98
N ASN A 117 2.71 -29.92 11.64
CA ASN A 117 3.52 -30.06 12.85
C ASN A 117 2.72 -30.63 14.03
N HIS A 118 1.52 -30.09 14.26
CA HIS A 118 0.63 -30.51 15.36
C HIS A 118 0.11 -31.94 15.18
N CYS A 119 0.01 -32.43 13.92
CA CYS A 119 -0.38 -33.81 13.64
C CYS A 119 0.74 -34.84 13.89
N GLY A 120 1.92 -34.44 14.35
CA GLY A 120 3.01 -35.34 14.71
C GLY A 120 3.69 -36.00 13.50
N VAL A 121 3.73 -35.33 12.36
CA VAL A 121 4.44 -35.81 11.17
C VAL A 121 5.94 -35.93 11.45
N SER A 122 6.56 -37.06 11.06
CA SER A 122 7.99 -37.31 11.30
C SER A 122 8.88 -36.28 10.60
N LYS A 123 10.07 -36.03 11.17
CA LYS A 123 11.04 -35.08 10.60
C LYS A 123 11.40 -35.43 9.14
N ALA A 124 11.60 -36.73 8.84
CA ALA A 124 11.89 -37.19 7.49
C ALA A 124 10.75 -36.87 6.50
N LYS A 125 9.50 -37.07 6.89
CA LYS A 125 8.34 -36.74 6.05
C LYS A 125 8.15 -35.24 5.90
N LYS A 126 8.44 -34.43 6.93
CA LYS A 126 8.38 -32.96 6.85
C LYS A 126 9.35 -32.38 5.82
N THR A 127 10.56 -32.95 5.68
CA THR A 127 11.54 -32.50 4.68
C THR A 127 11.11 -32.79 3.24
N GLN A 128 10.18 -33.73 3.06
CA GLN A 128 9.64 -34.12 1.75
C GLN A 128 8.35 -33.38 1.38
N VAL A 129 7.81 -32.55 2.27
CA VAL A 129 6.61 -31.75 1.98
C VAL A 129 6.89 -30.82 0.81
N LEU A 130 5.96 -30.79 -0.14
CA LEU A 130 6.01 -29.90 -1.30
C LEU A 130 5.17 -28.63 -1.05
N ARG A 131 5.45 -27.60 -1.81
CA ARG A 131 4.74 -26.30 -1.78
C ARG A 131 4.17 -26.00 -3.16
N CYS A 132 2.86 -25.78 -3.23
CA CYS A 132 2.16 -25.31 -4.41
C CYS A 132 1.75 -23.83 -4.19
N LEU A 133 2.26 -22.93 -5.05
CA LEU A 133 1.98 -21.48 -4.98
C LEU A 133 0.97 -21.12 -6.07
N ILE A 134 -0.22 -20.68 -5.66
CA ILE A 134 -1.30 -20.30 -6.59
C ILE A 134 -1.68 -18.85 -6.31
N SER A 135 -1.32 -17.95 -7.22
CA SER A 135 -1.67 -16.51 -7.16
C SER A 135 -2.83 -16.13 -8.09
N ASP A 136 -3.20 -17.04 -9.01
CA ASP A 136 -4.31 -16.89 -9.96
C ASP A 136 -5.13 -18.18 -9.99
N LEU A 137 -6.44 -18.08 -9.80
CA LEU A 137 -7.38 -19.22 -9.72
C LEU A 137 -7.91 -19.68 -11.08
N ASN A 138 -7.41 -19.12 -12.18
CA ASN A 138 -7.78 -19.61 -13.52
C ASN A 138 -7.14 -20.97 -13.79
N PRO A 139 -7.83 -21.89 -14.51
CA PRO A 139 -7.38 -23.26 -14.70
C PRO A 139 -5.97 -23.39 -15.29
N ALA A 140 -5.59 -22.52 -16.23
CA ALA A 140 -4.26 -22.53 -16.84
C ALA A 140 -3.15 -22.20 -15.80
N ALA A 141 -3.37 -21.18 -14.98
CA ALA A 141 -2.44 -20.79 -13.92
C ALA A 141 -2.33 -21.86 -12.84
N VAL A 142 -3.46 -22.46 -12.43
CA VAL A 142 -3.48 -23.57 -11.45
C VAL A 142 -2.72 -24.80 -11.98
N LYS A 143 -2.90 -25.17 -13.25
CA LYS A 143 -2.13 -26.27 -13.89
C LYS A 143 -0.63 -25.97 -13.91
N LYS A 144 -0.25 -24.74 -14.24
CA LYS A 144 1.15 -24.30 -14.22
C LYS A 144 1.75 -24.41 -12.82
N ALA A 145 1.02 -23.96 -11.78
CA ALA A 145 1.45 -24.09 -10.38
C ALA A 145 1.58 -25.56 -9.94
N LEU A 146 0.65 -26.43 -10.35
CA LEU A 146 0.69 -27.85 -10.07
C LEU A 146 1.93 -28.54 -10.69
N ASN A 147 2.35 -28.11 -11.88
CA ASN A 147 3.55 -28.63 -12.54
C ASN A 147 4.86 -28.06 -11.99
N ASN A 148 4.79 -26.99 -11.18
CA ASN A 148 5.94 -26.29 -10.61
C ASN A 148 5.96 -26.38 -9.07
N LEU A 149 5.77 -27.57 -8.52
CA LEU A 149 5.86 -27.79 -7.07
C LEU A 149 7.30 -27.54 -6.59
N ARG A 150 7.42 -26.81 -5.48
CA ARG A 150 8.69 -26.49 -4.85
C ARG A 150 8.86 -27.27 -3.55
N LYS A 151 10.05 -27.27 -2.97
CA LYS A 151 10.26 -27.81 -1.62
C LYS A 151 9.64 -26.86 -0.59
N ASN A 152 8.85 -27.39 0.34
CA ASN A 152 8.27 -26.56 1.42
C ASN A 152 9.35 -25.99 2.35
N THR A 153 10.51 -26.67 2.42
CA THR A 153 11.68 -26.21 3.19
C THR A 153 12.21 -24.86 2.74
N ASP A 154 12.04 -24.48 1.48
CA ASP A 154 12.48 -23.18 0.94
C ASP A 154 11.69 -22.02 1.56
N PHE A 155 10.53 -22.29 2.16
CA PHE A 155 9.61 -21.31 2.74
C PHE A 155 9.64 -21.31 4.28
N ILE A 156 10.53 -22.06 4.92
CA ILE A 156 10.70 -22.04 6.40
C ILE A 156 10.96 -20.63 6.93
N PRO A 157 11.83 -19.78 6.32
CA PRO A 157 12.03 -18.42 6.81
C PRO A 157 10.73 -17.60 6.85
N LEU A 158 9.84 -17.81 5.87
CA LEU A 158 8.53 -17.14 5.80
C LEU A 158 7.61 -17.58 6.94
N ALA A 159 7.54 -18.90 7.21
CA ALA A 159 6.79 -19.45 8.34
C ALA A 159 7.36 -18.98 9.69
N THR A 160 8.70 -18.95 9.83
CA THR A 160 9.37 -18.47 11.04
C THR A 160 9.05 -17.00 11.32
N SER A 161 9.06 -16.16 10.30
CA SER A 161 8.67 -14.75 10.42
C SER A 161 7.22 -14.60 10.91
N ALA A 162 6.29 -15.41 10.36
CA ALA A 162 4.88 -15.39 10.79
C ALA A 162 4.74 -15.87 12.25
N LEU A 163 5.46 -16.93 12.64
CA LEU A 163 5.44 -17.47 14.01
C LEU A 163 5.99 -16.47 15.02
N ALA A 164 7.14 -15.85 14.72
CA ALA A 164 7.74 -14.83 15.57
C ALA A 164 6.77 -13.66 15.79
N ARG A 165 6.10 -13.22 14.73
CA ARG A 165 5.09 -12.17 14.80
C ARG A 165 3.88 -12.58 15.66
N ALA A 166 3.34 -13.78 15.45
CA ALA A 166 2.20 -14.27 16.24
C ALA A 166 2.51 -14.35 17.73
N ARG A 167 3.72 -14.82 18.08
CA ARG A 167 4.19 -14.89 19.47
C ARG A 167 4.42 -13.49 20.08
N ALA A 168 5.03 -12.58 19.32
CA ALA A 168 5.21 -11.20 19.77
C ALA A 168 3.84 -10.50 19.99
N ASP A 169 2.88 -10.71 19.09
CA ASP A 169 1.53 -10.17 19.24
C ASP A 169 0.82 -10.74 20.47
N TRP A 170 0.98 -12.03 20.76
CA TRP A 170 0.44 -12.67 21.96
C TRP A 170 1.09 -12.12 23.23
N LEU A 171 2.43 -12.09 23.30
CA LEU A 171 3.18 -11.58 24.46
C LEU A 171 2.81 -10.14 24.76
N TYR A 172 2.87 -9.28 23.75
CA TYR A 172 2.55 -7.87 23.91
C TYR A 172 1.07 -7.66 24.26
N GLY A 173 0.18 -8.28 23.49
CA GLY A 173 -1.26 -8.11 23.65
C GLY A 173 -1.77 -8.59 25.02
N ILE A 174 -1.39 -9.78 25.44
CA ILE A 174 -1.86 -10.36 26.72
C ILE A 174 -1.32 -9.54 27.90
N ASN A 175 -0.01 -9.31 27.94
CA ASN A 175 0.61 -8.65 29.10
C ASN A 175 0.18 -7.19 29.22
N MET A 176 0.24 -6.44 28.14
CA MET A 176 -0.11 -5.01 28.14
C MET A 176 -1.61 -4.77 28.35
N THR A 177 -2.47 -5.60 27.74
CA THR A 177 -3.92 -5.51 27.98
C THR A 177 -4.26 -5.74 29.46
N ARG A 178 -3.67 -6.77 30.08
CA ARG A 178 -3.89 -7.05 31.49
C ARG A 178 -3.35 -5.93 32.37
N LEU A 179 -2.11 -5.50 32.16
CA LEU A 179 -1.50 -4.43 32.92
C LEU A 179 -2.30 -3.13 32.85
N CYS A 180 -2.60 -2.65 31.65
CA CYS A 180 -3.34 -1.40 31.46
C CYS A 180 -4.77 -1.50 32.02
N THR A 181 -5.42 -2.65 31.89
CA THR A 181 -6.77 -2.86 32.47
C THR A 181 -6.74 -2.83 33.99
N LEU A 182 -5.74 -3.45 34.61
CA LEU A 182 -5.60 -3.45 36.08
C LEU A 182 -5.30 -2.04 36.60
N GLN A 183 -4.42 -1.28 35.94
CA GLN A 183 -4.16 0.12 36.27
C GLN A 183 -5.40 1.01 36.05
N GLY A 184 -6.10 0.82 34.94
CA GLY A 184 -7.34 1.56 34.65
C GLY A 184 -8.41 1.31 35.72
N ARG A 185 -8.55 0.09 36.22
CA ARG A 185 -9.50 -0.25 37.32
C ARG A 185 -9.16 0.47 38.62
N GLN A 186 -7.87 0.64 38.92
CA GLN A 186 -7.45 1.41 40.10
C GLN A 186 -7.84 2.89 39.99
N SER A 187 -7.96 3.40 38.75
CA SER A 187 -8.40 4.77 38.43
C SER A 187 -9.92 4.87 38.17
N GLY A 188 -10.70 3.83 38.50
CA GLY A 188 -12.17 3.81 38.35
C GLY A 188 -12.69 3.36 36.98
N TYR A 189 -11.84 2.92 36.05
CA TYR A 189 -12.30 2.42 34.76
C TYR A 189 -12.85 0.98 34.87
N SER A 190 -14.04 0.72 34.38
CA SER A 190 -14.72 -0.59 34.52
C SER A 190 -14.58 -1.53 33.32
N GLY A 191 -14.00 -1.07 32.20
CA GLY A 191 -13.85 -1.85 30.97
C GLY A 191 -12.54 -2.63 30.89
N VAL A 192 -12.27 -3.19 29.70
CA VAL A 192 -10.98 -3.76 29.30
C VAL A 192 -10.25 -2.79 28.40
N LEU A 193 -9.05 -2.39 28.80
CA LEU A 193 -8.16 -1.56 27.99
C LEU A 193 -7.34 -2.47 27.08
N SER A 194 -7.90 -2.79 25.91
CA SER A 194 -7.26 -3.67 24.94
C SER A 194 -6.05 -2.97 24.31
N ILE A 195 -4.88 -3.58 24.43
CA ILE A 195 -3.63 -3.10 23.87
C ILE A 195 -3.18 -4.05 22.78
N GLY A 196 -2.79 -3.50 21.64
CA GLY A 196 -2.30 -4.29 20.52
C GLY A 196 -1.26 -3.54 19.69
N ARG A 197 -0.36 -4.29 19.08
CA ARG A 197 0.76 -3.75 18.31
C ARG A 197 0.35 -2.88 17.11
N VAL A 198 -0.84 -3.08 16.58
CA VAL A 198 -1.38 -2.29 15.46
C VAL A 198 -2.43 -1.30 15.96
N GLN A 199 -3.43 -1.79 16.69
CA GLN A 199 -4.57 -0.95 17.11
C GLN A 199 -4.16 0.23 18.00
N THR A 200 -3.22 0.05 18.91
CA THR A 200 -2.80 1.11 19.84
C THR A 200 -2.04 2.23 19.13
N PRO A 201 -1.03 1.95 18.25
CA PRO A 201 -0.41 3.01 17.45
C PRO A 201 -1.38 3.71 16.50
N VAL A 202 -2.35 2.99 15.92
CA VAL A 202 -3.38 3.59 15.06
C VAL A 202 -4.26 4.57 15.85
N LEU A 203 -4.71 4.15 17.03
CA LEU A 203 -5.44 5.03 17.95
C LEU A 203 -4.60 6.25 18.33
N GLY A 204 -3.32 6.03 18.66
CA GLY A 204 -2.38 7.10 18.96
C GLY A 204 -2.24 8.13 17.84
N LEU A 205 -2.16 7.69 16.58
CA LEU A 205 -2.11 8.60 15.43
C LEU A 205 -3.37 9.48 15.35
N ILE A 206 -4.55 8.88 15.57
CA ILE A 206 -5.83 9.61 15.51
C ILE A 206 -5.92 10.62 16.66
N VAL A 207 -5.65 10.18 17.89
CA VAL A 207 -5.69 11.06 19.08
C VAL A 207 -4.70 12.20 18.94
N HIS A 208 -3.47 11.95 18.50
CA HIS A 208 -2.48 12.99 18.23
C HIS A 208 -2.99 14.03 17.24
N ARG A 209 -3.61 13.56 16.13
CA ARG A 209 -4.18 14.44 15.11
C ARG A 209 -5.34 15.27 15.67
N ASP A 210 -6.20 14.69 16.48
CA ASP A 210 -7.33 15.39 17.08
C ASP A 210 -6.85 16.47 18.06
N LEU A 211 -5.83 16.17 18.87
CA LEU A 211 -5.20 17.14 19.77
C LEU A 211 -4.47 18.25 19.00
N GLU A 212 -3.79 17.92 17.90
CA GLU A 212 -3.14 18.89 17.01
C GLU A 212 -4.16 19.88 16.43
N ILE A 213 -5.32 19.37 16.01
CA ILE A 213 -6.42 20.21 15.50
C ILE A 213 -7.06 21.05 16.62
N ALA A 214 -7.34 20.42 17.77
CA ALA A 214 -7.99 21.10 18.89
C ALA A 214 -7.13 22.22 19.49
N ASN A 215 -5.80 22.05 19.51
CA ASN A 215 -4.86 23.02 20.05
C ASN A 215 -4.29 23.96 18.97
N PHE A 216 -4.77 23.86 17.73
CA PHE A 216 -4.25 24.67 16.64
C PHE A 216 -4.62 26.14 16.79
N VAL A 217 -3.60 27.00 16.72
CA VAL A 217 -3.77 28.46 16.70
C VAL A 217 -3.38 28.97 15.32
N SER A 218 -4.33 29.55 14.60
CA SER A 218 -4.08 30.13 13.28
C SER A 218 -3.16 31.35 13.41
N LYS A 219 -2.15 31.40 12.53
CA LYS A 219 -1.21 32.52 12.45
C LYS A 219 -1.24 33.11 11.06
N PRO A 220 -1.26 34.47 10.92
CA PRO A 220 -1.09 35.10 9.63
C PRO A 220 0.34 34.91 9.13
N PHE A 221 0.48 34.75 7.84
CA PHE A 221 1.78 34.76 7.16
C PHE A 221 1.68 35.50 5.83
N TYR A 222 2.82 35.99 5.35
CA TYR A 222 2.88 36.94 4.27
C TYR A 222 3.78 36.46 3.15
N GLU A 223 3.31 36.63 1.93
CA GLU A 223 4.08 36.37 0.71
C GLU A 223 4.16 37.69 -0.09
N VAL A 224 5.29 37.91 -0.76
CA VAL A 224 5.45 39.03 -1.68
C VAL A 224 5.58 38.49 -3.09
N ILE A 225 4.78 39.02 -4.00
CA ILE A 225 4.78 38.68 -5.41
C ILE A 225 5.13 39.91 -6.21
N CYS A 226 6.16 39.82 -7.04
CA CYS A 226 6.50 40.86 -8.01
C CYS A 226 5.99 40.54 -9.39
N THR A 227 5.42 41.53 -10.06
CA THR A 227 5.15 41.52 -11.51
C THR A 227 6.34 42.18 -12.19
N LEU A 228 7.07 41.40 -12.99
CA LEU A 228 8.32 41.78 -13.63
C LEU A 228 8.12 41.91 -15.13
N LEU A 229 8.63 42.99 -15.71
CA LEU A 229 8.64 43.30 -17.14
C LEU A 229 10.05 43.10 -17.69
N THR A 230 10.20 42.32 -18.74
CA THR A 230 11.46 42.17 -19.47
C THR A 230 11.70 43.34 -20.42
N SER A 231 12.92 43.52 -20.87
CA SER A 231 13.28 44.51 -21.93
C SER A 231 12.52 44.29 -23.25
N LYS A 232 11.99 43.09 -23.48
CA LYS A 232 11.16 42.74 -24.65
C LYS A 232 9.68 42.99 -24.49
N GLY A 233 9.24 43.51 -23.32
CA GLY A 233 7.82 43.75 -23.03
C GLY A 233 7.03 42.54 -22.54
N GLU A 234 7.71 41.42 -22.23
CA GLU A 234 7.07 40.23 -21.68
C GLU A 234 6.91 40.39 -20.15
N VAL A 235 5.76 40.01 -19.61
CA VAL A 235 5.44 40.12 -18.18
C VAL A 235 5.39 38.74 -17.53
N TYR A 236 5.99 38.61 -16.34
CA TYR A 236 5.91 37.39 -15.54
C TYR A 236 5.89 37.71 -14.05
N GLN A 237 5.38 36.77 -13.25
CA GLN A 237 5.31 36.92 -11.80
C GLN A 237 6.39 36.10 -11.11
N ALA A 238 6.95 36.66 -10.05
CA ALA A 238 8.00 36.03 -9.25
C ALA A 238 7.70 36.20 -7.75
N LYS A 239 7.83 35.11 -7.00
CA LYS A 239 7.62 35.09 -5.56
C LYS A 239 8.93 35.37 -4.83
N TRP A 240 8.88 36.27 -3.87
CA TRP A 240 10.01 36.54 -2.99
C TRP A 240 10.43 35.30 -2.22
N ARG A 241 11.76 35.06 -2.20
CA ARG A 241 12.41 34.04 -1.38
C ARG A 241 13.18 34.75 -0.26
N PRO A 242 12.74 34.64 1.01
CA PRO A 242 13.48 35.22 2.13
C PRO A 242 14.90 34.66 2.23
N SER A 243 15.85 35.53 2.55
CA SER A 243 17.23 35.14 2.85
C SER A 243 17.34 34.62 4.30
N LYS A 244 18.49 34.03 4.64
CA LYS A 244 18.78 33.58 6.01
C LYS A 244 18.62 34.67 7.08
N ALA A 245 18.90 35.92 6.73
CA ALA A 245 18.71 37.07 7.63
C ALA A 245 17.24 37.26 8.07
N CYS A 246 16.29 36.68 7.36
CA CYS A 246 14.86 36.73 7.68
C CYS A 246 14.39 35.61 8.62
N GLU A 247 15.25 34.63 8.98
CA GLU A 247 14.90 33.49 9.84
C GLU A 247 14.22 33.91 11.17
N PRO A 248 14.64 34.98 11.86
CA PRO A 248 13.95 35.40 13.09
C PRO A 248 12.48 35.81 12.91
N TYR A 249 12.06 36.09 11.69
CA TYR A 249 10.70 36.50 11.32
C TYR A 249 9.90 35.39 10.64
N MET A 250 10.41 34.15 10.64
CA MET A 250 9.81 33.00 9.96
C MET A 250 9.46 31.89 10.95
N ASP A 251 8.53 31.04 10.56
CA ASP A 251 8.25 29.81 11.28
C ASP A 251 9.05 28.61 10.74
N GLU A 252 8.83 27.44 11.34
CA GLU A 252 9.52 26.18 10.97
C GLU A 252 9.26 25.75 9.52
N ASP A 253 8.17 26.21 8.90
CA ASP A 253 7.84 25.97 7.50
C ASP A 253 8.40 27.05 6.55
N ASN A 254 9.26 27.94 7.06
CA ASN A 254 9.85 29.07 6.33
C ASN A 254 8.80 30.10 5.84
N ARG A 255 7.68 30.24 6.53
CA ARG A 255 6.67 31.26 6.24
C ARG A 255 6.98 32.55 7.00
N VAL A 256 6.93 33.68 6.32
CA VAL A 256 7.19 35.01 6.94
C VAL A 256 5.98 35.40 7.78
N LEU A 257 6.18 35.58 9.09
CA LEU A 257 5.13 35.98 10.04
C LEU A 257 5.08 37.51 10.27
N SER A 258 6.09 38.24 9.80
CA SER A 258 6.16 39.70 9.97
C SER A 258 5.59 40.44 8.76
N LYS A 259 4.45 41.12 8.93
CA LYS A 259 3.85 41.98 7.90
C LYS A 259 4.77 43.18 7.60
N ALA A 260 5.41 43.74 8.62
CA ALA A 260 6.33 44.87 8.47
C ALA A 260 7.53 44.51 7.57
N LEU A 261 8.09 43.31 7.75
CA LEU A 261 9.18 42.83 6.88
C LEU A 261 8.72 42.69 5.43
N ALA A 262 7.55 42.10 5.18
CA ALA A 262 7.00 41.95 3.84
C ALA A 262 6.73 43.31 3.17
N LEU A 263 6.15 44.27 3.90
CA LEU A 263 5.92 45.64 3.40
C LEU A 263 7.24 46.37 3.11
N ASN A 264 8.26 46.20 3.94
CA ASN A 264 9.59 46.77 3.70
C ASN A 264 10.22 46.21 2.42
N VAL A 265 10.04 44.91 2.14
CA VAL A 265 10.50 44.32 0.86
C VAL A 265 9.77 44.97 -0.31
N ILE A 266 8.45 45.09 -0.25
CA ILE A 266 7.65 45.74 -1.29
C ILE A 266 8.14 47.17 -1.56
N SER A 267 8.30 48.01 -0.52
CA SER A 267 8.75 49.39 -0.69
C SER A 267 10.13 49.51 -1.35
N LYS A 268 11.02 48.53 -1.12
CA LYS A 268 12.36 48.50 -1.71
C LYS A 268 12.38 48.08 -3.16
N VAL A 269 11.44 47.22 -3.59
CA VAL A 269 11.48 46.59 -4.93
C VAL A 269 10.51 47.21 -5.94
N GLN A 270 9.46 47.89 -5.45
CA GLN A 270 8.45 48.51 -6.30
C GLN A 270 9.08 49.57 -7.21
N ASN A 271 8.77 49.53 -8.51
CA ASN A 271 9.28 50.41 -9.54
C ASN A 271 10.83 50.43 -9.61
N LYS A 272 11.49 49.30 -9.30
CA LYS A 272 12.95 49.19 -9.34
C LYS A 272 13.40 48.27 -10.48
N ALA A 273 14.57 48.59 -11.00
CA ALA A 273 15.27 47.70 -11.91
C ALA A 273 15.76 46.44 -11.18
N GLY A 274 15.73 45.31 -11.85
CA GLY A 274 16.22 44.06 -11.37
C GLY A 274 17.02 43.33 -12.49
N LYS A 275 17.60 42.21 -12.13
CA LYS A 275 18.44 41.41 -13.03
C LYS A 275 18.14 39.92 -12.86
N VAL A 276 18.09 39.21 -13.96
CA VAL A 276 18.01 37.74 -13.95
C VAL A 276 19.37 37.20 -13.52
N VAL A 277 19.42 36.55 -12.34
CA VAL A 277 20.65 36.03 -11.75
C VAL A 277 20.88 34.56 -12.08
N ASN A 278 19.81 33.80 -12.36
CA ASN A 278 19.90 32.41 -12.72
C ASN A 278 18.69 31.98 -13.57
N VAL A 279 18.94 31.11 -14.54
CA VAL A 279 17.90 30.44 -15.32
C VAL A 279 18.23 28.96 -15.37
N THR A 280 17.27 28.13 -14.94
CA THR A 280 17.40 26.68 -15.05
C THR A 280 16.28 26.11 -15.89
N GLN A 281 16.63 25.18 -16.76
CA GLN A 281 15.71 24.46 -17.61
C GLN A 281 16.12 22.99 -17.63
N ALA A 282 15.31 22.12 -17.04
CA ALA A 282 15.62 20.72 -16.92
C ALA A 282 14.49 19.85 -17.49
N LYS A 283 14.82 18.99 -18.44
CA LYS A 283 13.91 17.94 -18.90
C LYS A 283 13.79 16.88 -17.82
N LYS A 284 12.58 16.57 -17.42
CA LYS A 284 12.27 15.55 -16.40
C LYS A 284 11.27 14.55 -16.95
N ALA A 285 11.46 13.28 -16.59
CA ALA A 285 10.56 12.20 -16.94
C ALA A 285 10.08 11.50 -15.67
N THR A 286 8.76 11.29 -15.57
CA THR A 286 8.16 10.52 -14.48
C THR A 286 7.66 9.20 -15.04
N PRO A 287 8.25 8.06 -14.64
CA PRO A 287 7.79 6.76 -15.09
C PRO A 287 6.39 6.43 -14.55
N PRO A 288 5.66 5.47 -15.15
CA PRO A 288 4.40 5.03 -14.61
C PRO A 288 4.57 4.50 -13.18
N PRO A 289 3.62 4.80 -12.28
CA PRO A 289 3.63 4.24 -10.93
C PRO A 289 3.44 2.73 -11.00
N LEU A 290 4.09 2.02 -10.06
CA LEU A 290 4.04 0.56 -9.98
C LEU A 290 2.60 0.04 -9.84
N PRO A 291 2.31 -1.19 -10.25
CA PRO A 291 1.05 -1.88 -9.99
C PRO A 291 0.65 -1.84 -8.51
N TYR A 292 -0.55 -2.25 -8.18
CA TYR A 292 -1.05 -2.16 -6.81
C TYR A 292 -0.54 -3.28 -5.90
N SER A 293 -0.18 -2.90 -4.68
CA SER A 293 -0.35 -3.72 -3.47
C SER A 293 -1.74 -3.46 -2.88
N LEU A 294 -2.18 -4.27 -1.91
CA LEU A 294 -3.48 -4.05 -1.26
C LEU A 294 -3.58 -2.65 -0.65
N SER A 295 -2.59 -2.23 0.12
CA SER A 295 -2.59 -0.91 0.77
C SER A 295 -2.65 0.25 -0.24
N ALA A 296 -1.89 0.15 -1.34
CA ALA A 296 -1.91 1.17 -2.39
C ALA A 296 -3.28 1.24 -3.09
N LEU A 297 -3.92 0.08 -3.33
CA LEU A 297 -5.26 0.01 -3.91
C LEU A 297 -6.32 0.58 -2.95
N GLN A 298 -6.24 0.24 -1.66
CA GLN A 298 -7.14 0.77 -0.63
C GLN A 298 -7.05 2.30 -0.54
N ILE A 299 -5.84 2.86 -0.54
CA ILE A 299 -5.62 4.31 -0.52
C ILE A 299 -6.22 4.99 -1.75
N ASP A 300 -6.02 4.43 -2.95
CA ASP A 300 -6.54 5.04 -4.19
C ASP A 300 -8.06 4.89 -4.30
N ALA A 301 -8.63 3.74 -3.94
CA ALA A 301 -10.07 3.52 -3.90
C ALA A 301 -10.78 4.41 -2.87
N ALA A 302 -10.19 4.59 -1.68
CA ALA A 302 -10.73 5.50 -0.67
C ALA A 302 -10.72 6.96 -1.18
N LYS A 303 -9.66 7.40 -1.86
CA LYS A 303 -9.56 8.75 -2.44
C LYS A 303 -10.53 9.01 -3.58
N ARG A 304 -10.81 8.00 -4.41
CA ARG A 304 -11.64 8.16 -5.62
C ARG A 304 -13.11 7.89 -5.38
N PHE A 305 -13.40 6.89 -4.55
CA PHE A 305 -14.75 6.34 -4.38
C PHE A 305 -15.27 6.42 -2.93
N GLY A 306 -14.47 6.91 -1.99
CA GLY A 306 -14.84 6.94 -0.56
C GLY A 306 -15.00 5.56 0.07
N MET A 307 -14.42 4.51 -0.53
CA MET A 307 -14.52 3.14 -0.02
C MET A 307 -13.65 2.96 1.23
N SER A 308 -14.19 2.26 2.24
CA SER A 308 -13.39 1.87 3.39
C SER A 308 -12.35 0.80 3.03
N ALA A 309 -11.27 0.71 3.81
CA ALA A 309 -10.24 -0.30 3.60
C ALA A 309 -10.80 -1.73 3.62
N GLN A 310 -11.77 -2.03 4.51
CA GLN A 310 -12.42 -3.33 4.59
C GLN A 310 -13.25 -3.60 3.34
N SER A 311 -14.07 -2.63 2.90
CA SER A 311 -14.88 -2.78 1.69
C SER A 311 -14.04 -3.06 0.45
N VAL A 312 -12.87 -2.41 0.32
CA VAL A 312 -11.94 -2.68 -0.79
C VAL A 312 -11.38 -4.11 -0.71
N LEU A 313 -10.99 -4.57 0.48
CA LEU A 313 -10.49 -5.94 0.67
C LEU A 313 -11.56 -6.97 0.31
N ASP A 314 -12.79 -6.81 0.79
CA ASP A 314 -13.90 -7.73 0.53
C ASP A 314 -14.24 -7.78 -0.96
N THR A 315 -14.25 -6.62 -1.63
CA THR A 315 -14.45 -6.51 -3.08
C THR A 315 -13.33 -7.21 -3.86
N CYS A 316 -12.09 -7.01 -3.48
CA CYS A 316 -10.95 -7.71 -4.08
C CYS A 316 -11.05 -9.23 -3.89
N GLN A 317 -11.51 -9.67 -2.71
CA GLN A 317 -11.71 -11.09 -2.43
C GLN A 317 -12.77 -11.70 -3.36
N GLN A 318 -13.88 -10.99 -3.62
CA GLN A 318 -14.91 -11.41 -4.59
C GLN A 318 -14.36 -11.48 -6.02
N LEU A 319 -13.61 -10.46 -6.44
CA LEU A 319 -12.98 -10.42 -7.77
C LEU A 319 -11.97 -11.56 -7.96
N TYR A 320 -11.25 -11.95 -6.91
CA TYR A 320 -10.28 -13.04 -6.94
C TYR A 320 -10.94 -14.42 -6.89
N GLU A 321 -11.79 -14.68 -5.87
CA GLU A 321 -12.31 -16.02 -5.61
C GLU A 321 -13.50 -16.39 -6.50
N ARG A 322 -14.48 -15.51 -6.60
CA ARG A 322 -15.71 -15.76 -7.35
C ARG A 322 -15.54 -15.48 -8.83
N HIS A 323 -15.05 -14.28 -9.15
CA HIS A 323 -14.95 -13.82 -10.53
C HIS A 323 -13.67 -14.27 -11.23
N LYS A 324 -12.59 -14.51 -10.48
CA LYS A 324 -11.26 -14.90 -11.00
C LYS A 324 -10.68 -13.87 -11.98
N LEU A 325 -10.95 -12.58 -11.73
CA LEU A 325 -10.59 -11.46 -12.61
C LEU A 325 -9.32 -10.74 -12.22
N ILE A 326 -8.89 -10.88 -10.96
CA ILE A 326 -7.63 -10.34 -10.45
C ILE A 326 -6.82 -11.44 -9.78
N THR A 327 -5.53 -11.20 -9.60
CA THR A 327 -4.62 -12.09 -8.87
C THR A 327 -4.80 -11.92 -7.35
N TYR A 328 -4.07 -12.69 -6.55
CA TYR A 328 -4.18 -12.73 -5.10
C TYR A 328 -4.17 -11.33 -4.47
N PRO A 329 -5.24 -10.96 -3.73
CA PRO A 329 -5.45 -9.56 -3.36
C PRO A 329 -4.71 -9.11 -2.09
N ARG A 330 -4.28 -10.02 -1.19
CA ARG A 330 -3.57 -9.64 0.04
C ARG A 330 -2.06 -9.48 -0.17
N SER A 331 -1.70 -8.95 -1.35
CA SER A 331 -0.30 -8.70 -1.69
C SER A 331 0.19 -7.37 -1.14
N ASP A 332 1.34 -7.37 -0.52
CA ASP A 332 2.13 -6.19 -0.16
C ASP A 332 3.16 -5.82 -1.25
N CYS A 333 3.37 -6.70 -2.23
CA CYS A 333 4.27 -6.50 -3.35
C CYS A 333 3.65 -5.63 -4.44
N ARG A 334 4.50 -4.82 -5.10
CA ARG A 334 4.12 -3.97 -6.23
C ARG A 334 4.87 -4.34 -7.52
N TYR A 335 5.62 -5.44 -7.49
CA TYR A 335 6.45 -5.89 -8.60
C TYR A 335 5.87 -7.16 -9.23
N LEU A 336 6.29 -7.46 -10.44
CA LEU A 336 5.85 -8.58 -11.24
C LEU A 336 7.06 -9.45 -11.64
N PRO A 337 6.91 -10.78 -11.68
CA PRO A 337 7.92 -11.67 -12.24
C PRO A 337 8.09 -11.40 -13.73
N LYS A 338 9.32 -11.46 -14.24
CA LYS A 338 9.59 -11.34 -15.69
C LYS A 338 8.87 -12.39 -16.52
N GLU A 339 8.63 -13.57 -15.97
CA GLU A 339 7.86 -14.64 -16.60
C GLU A 339 6.45 -14.19 -17.02
N HIS A 340 5.81 -13.27 -16.27
CA HIS A 340 4.50 -12.72 -16.61
C HIS A 340 4.48 -11.89 -17.90
N LEU A 341 5.65 -11.52 -18.44
CA LEU A 341 5.72 -10.88 -19.76
C LEU A 341 5.19 -11.78 -20.89
N ASN A 342 5.21 -13.09 -20.71
CA ASN A 342 4.68 -14.06 -21.68
C ASN A 342 3.14 -13.98 -21.78
N ASP A 343 2.47 -13.56 -20.72
CA ASP A 343 1.01 -13.53 -20.62
C ASP A 343 0.42 -12.14 -20.92
N VAL A 344 1.27 -11.11 -21.08
CA VAL A 344 0.85 -9.70 -21.25
C VAL A 344 -0.17 -9.54 -22.37
N LYS A 345 0.06 -10.12 -23.54
CA LYS A 345 -0.84 -10.00 -24.69
C LYS A 345 -2.24 -10.53 -24.38
N GLN A 346 -2.33 -11.62 -23.63
CA GLN A 346 -3.60 -12.24 -23.24
C GLN A 346 -4.31 -11.38 -22.18
N VAL A 347 -3.57 -10.90 -21.19
CA VAL A 347 -4.14 -10.05 -20.11
C VAL A 347 -4.62 -8.72 -20.66
N VAL A 348 -3.82 -8.03 -21.47
CA VAL A 348 -4.22 -6.76 -22.11
C VAL A 348 -5.42 -6.95 -23.03
N GLY A 349 -5.43 -8.05 -23.83
CA GLY A 349 -6.56 -8.41 -24.66
C GLY A 349 -7.85 -8.69 -23.86
N ALA A 350 -7.73 -9.34 -22.69
CA ALA A 350 -8.86 -9.61 -21.81
C ALA A 350 -9.42 -8.31 -21.20
N ILE A 351 -8.55 -7.38 -20.79
CA ILE A 351 -8.97 -6.06 -20.29
C ILE A 351 -9.76 -5.31 -21.39
N GLY A 352 -9.21 -5.22 -22.60
CA GLY A 352 -9.85 -4.50 -23.71
C GLY A 352 -11.22 -5.06 -24.11
N LYS A 353 -11.42 -6.39 -23.97
CA LYS A 353 -12.71 -7.04 -24.21
C LYS A 353 -13.69 -6.89 -23.06
N SER A 354 -13.22 -6.87 -21.83
CA SER A 354 -14.07 -6.82 -20.63
C SER A 354 -14.48 -5.39 -20.26
N CYS A 355 -13.56 -4.44 -20.33
CA CYS A 355 -13.76 -3.06 -19.88
C CYS A 355 -13.82 -2.09 -21.08
N LEU A 356 -15.02 -1.72 -21.49
CA LEU A 356 -15.21 -0.81 -22.62
C LEU A 356 -14.51 0.54 -22.42
N ALA A 357 -14.51 1.07 -21.18
CA ALA A 357 -13.82 2.30 -20.81
C ALA A 357 -12.29 2.24 -21.01
N LEU A 358 -11.71 1.06 -21.03
CA LEU A 358 -10.28 0.83 -21.23
C LEU A 358 -9.95 0.15 -22.57
N SER A 359 -10.95 -0.07 -23.45
CA SER A 359 -10.75 -0.77 -24.72
C SER A 359 -9.71 -0.09 -25.60
N ASP A 360 -9.83 1.21 -25.82
CA ASP A 360 -8.88 1.97 -26.65
C ASP A 360 -7.52 2.10 -25.96
N THR A 361 -7.51 2.21 -24.64
CA THR A 361 -6.28 2.15 -23.84
C THR A 361 -5.55 0.82 -24.06
N ALA A 362 -6.27 -0.30 -24.03
CA ALA A 362 -5.67 -1.61 -24.25
C ALA A 362 -5.15 -1.80 -25.69
N LYS A 363 -5.87 -1.28 -26.71
CA LYS A 363 -5.45 -1.33 -28.12
C LYS A 363 -4.17 -0.52 -28.38
N ASN A 364 -4.05 0.66 -27.74
CA ASN A 364 -2.95 1.58 -27.94
C ASN A 364 -1.73 1.28 -27.02
N ALA A 365 -1.81 0.25 -26.18
CA ALA A 365 -0.72 -0.15 -25.30
C ALA A 365 0.49 -0.69 -26.09
N ASN A 366 1.66 -0.13 -25.87
CA ASN A 366 2.90 -0.61 -26.48
C ASN A 366 3.49 -1.74 -25.64
N LEU A 367 3.18 -2.99 -25.99
CA LEU A 367 3.59 -4.18 -25.26
C LEU A 367 5.11 -4.47 -25.32
N SER A 368 5.87 -3.74 -26.12
CA SER A 368 7.34 -3.84 -26.11
C SER A 368 7.99 -3.04 -24.98
N LEU A 369 7.26 -2.10 -24.39
CA LEU A 369 7.74 -1.34 -23.24
C LEU A 369 7.81 -2.22 -21.99
N LYS A 370 8.93 -2.11 -21.28
CA LYS A 370 9.15 -2.81 -20.00
C LYS A 370 9.37 -1.78 -18.91
N SER A 371 8.35 -1.55 -18.09
CA SER A 371 8.46 -0.65 -16.95
C SER A 371 9.31 -1.29 -15.84
N LYS A 372 9.61 -0.51 -14.79
CA LYS A 372 10.32 -1.00 -13.59
C LYS A 372 9.51 -2.03 -12.77
N ALA A 373 8.26 -2.30 -13.14
CA ALA A 373 7.40 -3.25 -12.45
C ALA A 373 7.91 -4.69 -12.55
N TRP A 374 8.50 -5.09 -13.69
CA TRP A 374 9.03 -6.45 -13.89
C TRP A 374 10.41 -6.61 -13.27
N ASN A 375 10.44 -7.12 -12.03
CA ASN A 375 11.67 -7.26 -11.27
C ASN A 375 11.61 -8.48 -10.34
N ASP A 376 12.22 -9.60 -10.76
CA ASP A 376 12.23 -10.87 -10.02
C ASP A 376 12.86 -10.73 -8.63
N SER A 377 13.89 -9.88 -8.45
CA SER A 377 14.57 -9.72 -7.16
C SER A 377 13.71 -9.05 -6.09
N LYS A 378 12.60 -8.42 -6.50
CA LYS A 378 11.64 -7.74 -5.61
C LYS A 378 10.30 -8.49 -5.49
N VAL A 379 10.21 -9.67 -6.08
CA VAL A 379 9.07 -10.57 -5.93
C VAL A 379 9.49 -11.70 -4.99
N SER A 380 8.77 -11.86 -3.89
CA SER A 380 9.05 -12.90 -2.90
C SER A 380 8.04 -14.06 -3.01
N ALA A 381 7.06 -14.10 -2.13
CA ALA A 381 6.04 -15.14 -2.11
C ALA A 381 4.88 -14.83 -3.07
N HIS A 382 4.58 -13.57 -3.31
CA HIS A 382 3.53 -13.10 -4.21
C HIS A 382 4.00 -11.85 -4.96
N HIS A 383 3.25 -11.52 -6.01
CA HIS A 383 3.49 -10.36 -6.87
C HIS A 383 2.36 -9.32 -6.72
N ALA A 384 2.45 -8.21 -7.43
CA ALA A 384 1.44 -7.17 -7.43
C ALA A 384 0.04 -7.69 -7.85
N ILE A 385 -0.99 -6.99 -7.41
CA ILE A 385 -2.37 -7.25 -7.82
C ILE A 385 -2.55 -6.77 -9.25
N ILE A 386 -2.86 -7.69 -10.16
CA ILE A 386 -3.06 -7.42 -11.59
C ILE A 386 -4.32 -8.13 -12.10
N PRO A 387 -4.88 -7.72 -13.25
CA PRO A 387 -5.93 -8.48 -13.91
C PRO A 387 -5.41 -9.84 -14.39
N THR A 388 -6.32 -10.80 -14.51
CA THR A 388 -6.05 -12.10 -15.12
C THR A 388 -6.35 -12.09 -16.62
N SER A 389 -6.03 -13.17 -17.33
CA SER A 389 -6.39 -13.34 -18.73
C SER A 389 -7.88 -13.68 -18.97
N LYS A 390 -8.69 -13.74 -17.91
CA LYS A 390 -10.11 -14.05 -17.99
C LYS A 390 -10.89 -12.85 -18.51
N THR A 391 -11.74 -13.07 -19.50
CA THR A 391 -12.73 -12.10 -19.98
C THR A 391 -14.04 -12.23 -19.22
N THR A 392 -14.74 -11.14 -19.03
CA THR A 392 -16.06 -11.10 -18.42
C THR A 392 -16.89 -9.93 -18.98
N ASP A 393 -18.20 -10.04 -18.83
CA ASP A 393 -19.09 -8.90 -19.00
C ASP A 393 -19.18 -8.16 -17.66
N LEU A 394 -18.66 -6.93 -17.62
CA LEU A 394 -18.64 -6.11 -16.40
C LEU A 394 -20.04 -5.70 -15.93
N SER A 395 -21.08 -5.80 -16.75
CA SER A 395 -22.46 -5.52 -16.34
C SER A 395 -22.95 -6.49 -15.24
N ARG A 396 -22.28 -7.64 -15.10
CA ARG A 396 -22.57 -8.66 -14.08
C ARG A 396 -21.90 -8.39 -12.74
N LEU A 397 -21.05 -7.40 -12.67
CA LEU A 397 -20.36 -6.99 -11.46
C LEU A 397 -21.14 -5.87 -10.75
N SER A 398 -21.00 -5.82 -9.42
CA SER A 398 -21.50 -4.68 -8.66
C SER A 398 -20.70 -3.41 -9.01
N PRO A 399 -21.24 -2.20 -8.76
CA PRO A 399 -20.51 -0.95 -8.98
C PRO A 399 -19.15 -0.91 -8.26
N ALA A 400 -19.07 -1.46 -7.04
CA ALA A 400 -17.82 -1.53 -6.29
C ALA A 400 -16.79 -2.46 -6.95
N GLU A 401 -17.24 -3.64 -7.43
CA GLU A 401 -16.38 -4.58 -8.15
C GLU A 401 -15.88 -3.99 -9.47
N ASN A 402 -16.72 -3.28 -10.21
CA ASN A 402 -16.34 -2.57 -11.44
C ASN A 402 -15.28 -1.51 -11.16
N ASN A 403 -15.50 -0.67 -10.15
CA ASN A 403 -14.57 0.39 -9.77
C ASN A 403 -13.19 -0.18 -9.42
N ILE A 404 -13.15 -1.23 -8.60
CA ILE A 404 -11.87 -1.85 -8.21
C ILE A 404 -11.20 -2.55 -9.39
N TYR A 405 -11.96 -3.28 -10.23
CA TYR A 405 -11.41 -3.92 -11.42
C TYR A 405 -10.83 -2.89 -12.38
N GLU A 406 -11.53 -1.79 -12.64
CA GLU A 406 -11.05 -0.72 -13.52
C GLU A 406 -9.77 -0.07 -12.97
N LEU A 407 -9.68 0.19 -11.66
CA LEU A 407 -8.44 0.71 -11.06
C LEU A 407 -7.27 -0.24 -11.31
N VAL A 408 -7.44 -1.53 -11.01
CA VAL A 408 -6.40 -2.55 -11.15
C VAL A 408 -6.00 -2.69 -12.63
N ALA A 409 -6.97 -2.72 -13.54
CA ALA A 409 -6.75 -2.85 -14.97
C ALA A 409 -6.01 -1.62 -15.55
N ARG A 410 -6.45 -0.41 -15.18
CA ARG A 410 -5.80 0.84 -15.60
C ARG A 410 -4.36 0.92 -15.09
N GLN A 411 -4.13 0.56 -13.82
CA GLN A 411 -2.78 0.56 -13.22
C GLN A 411 -1.84 -0.45 -13.88
N TYR A 412 -2.38 -1.56 -14.38
CA TYR A 412 -1.63 -2.52 -15.18
C TYR A 412 -1.32 -1.99 -16.57
N LEU A 413 -2.31 -1.43 -17.27
CA LEU A 413 -2.15 -0.89 -18.63
C LEU A 413 -1.13 0.23 -18.72
N ILE A 414 -1.05 1.12 -17.72
CA ILE A 414 -0.06 2.22 -17.73
C ILE A 414 1.39 1.74 -17.78
N GLN A 415 1.67 0.47 -17.42
CA GLN A 415 3.01 -0.10 -17.51
C GLN A 415 3.51 -0.23 -18.97
N PHE A 416 2.62 -0.12 -19.93
CA PHE A 416 2.87 -0.20 -21.38
C PHE A 416 2.77 1.16 -22.08
N TYR A 417 2.90 2.25 -21.30
CA TYR A 417 2.87 3.61 -21.79
C TYR A 417 4.18 4.34 -21.48
N PRO A 418 4.59 5.30 -22.33
CA PRO A 418 5.79 6.07 -22.09
C PRO A 418 5.69 6.91 -20.81
N PRO A 419 6.80 7.36 -20.26
CA PRO A 419 6.82 8.26 -19.11
C PRO A 419 6.10 9.57 -19.41
N PHE A 420 5.61 10.23 -18.36
CA PHE A 420 5.18 11.61 -18.40
C PHE A 420 6.43 12.50 -18.46
N GLU A 421 6.55 13.31 -19.51
CA GLU A 421 7.72 14.17 -19.72
C GLU A 421 7.34 15.64 -19.67
N TYR A 422 8.17 16.42 -19.00
CA TYR A 422 8.00 17.86 -18.87
C TYR A 422 9.34 18.56 -18.74
N VAL A 423 9.35 19.84 -19.09
CA VAL A 423 10.44 20.75 -18.82
C VAL A 423 10.12 21.54 -17.56
N ASP A 424 10.98 21.45 -16.57
CA ASP A 424 10.92 22.22 -15.33
C ASP A 424 11.77 23.47 -15.51
N LYS A 425 11.13 24.66 -15.62
CA LYS A 425 11.77 25.95 -15.80
C LYS A 425 11.76 26.72 -14.51
N GLN A 426 12.86 27.40 -14.19
CA GLN A 426 12.92 28.33 -13.07
C GLN A 426 13.75 29.55 -13.50
N ILE A 427 13.26 30.73 -13.17
CA ILE A 427 13.95 32.01 -13.31
C ILE A 427 14.12 32.57 -11.91
N ASP A 428 15.37 32.87 -11.55
CA ASP A 428 15.73 33.56 -10.32
C ASP A 428 16.10 35.01 -10.67
N THR A 429 15.37 35.96 -10.12
CA THR A 429 15.52 37.39 -10.39
C THR A 429 15.87 38.12 -9.12
N GLU A 430 16.88 38.96 -9.15
CA GLU A 430 17.26 39.85 -8.06
C GLU A 430 16.70 41.25 -8.33
N VAL A 431 16.03 41.82 -7.34
CA VAL A 431 15.53 43.21 -7.35
C VAL A 431 15.92 43.84 -6.03
N SER A 432 16.73 44.89 -6.05
CA SER A 432 17.19 45.63 -4.85
C SER A 432 17.73 44.72 -3.72
N GLY A 433 18.48 43.67 -4.10
CA GLY A 433 19.03 42.67 -3.16
C GLY A 433 18.05 41.59 -2.69
N GLY A 434 16.79 41.65 -3.09
CA GLY A 434 15.79 40.62 -2.85
C GLY A 434 15.76 39.56 -3.95
N LEU A 435 15.75 38.28 -3.60
CA LEU A 435 15.66 37.18 -4.57
C LEU A 435 14.18 36.81 -4.80
N PHE A 436 13.77 36.77 -6.07
CA PHE A 436 12.43 36.40 -6.52
C PHE A 436 12.49 35.21 -7.46
N ILE A 437 11.62 34.22 -7.26
CA ILE A 437 11.64 32.95 -8.00
C ILE A 437 10.33 32.75 -8.75
N SER A 438 10.46 32.47 -10.04
CA SER A 438 9.38 32.02 -10.91
C SER A 438 9.61 30.57 -11.33
N LYS A 439 8.54 29.76 -11.34
CA LYS A 439 8.61 28.34 -11.73
C LYS A 439 7.48 27.99 -12.68
N GLN A 440 7.78 27.17 -13.68
CA GLN A 440 6.81 26.65 -14.63
C GLN A 440 7.16 25.22 -15.03
N LYS A 441 6.11 24.43 -15.30
CA LYS A 441 6.23 23.08 -15.87
C LYS A 441 5.58 23.06 -17.24
N ASP A 442 6.37 22.91 -18.28
CA ASP A 442 5.89 22.75 -19.63
C ASP A 442 5.80 21.26 -19.96
N VAL A 443 4.59 20.77 -20.18
CA VAL A 443 4.36 19.36 -20.51
C VAL A 443 4.80 19.10 -21.94
N VAL A 444 5.75 18.17 -22.11
CA VAL A 444 6.25 17.71 -23.42
C VAL A 444 5.44 16.51 -23.90
N SER A 445 5.20 15.55 -23.03
CA SER A 445 4.43 14.34 -23.32
C SER A 445 3.57 13.95 -22.12
N GLN A 446 2.28 13.73 -22.34
CA GLN A 446 1.40 13.23 -21.28
C GLN A 446 1.73 11.79 -20.88
N GLY A 447 2.27 10.98 -21.79
CA GLY A 447 2.60 9.60 -21.53
C GLY A 447 1.46 8.86 -20.80
N TRP A 448 1.80 8.08 -19.79
CA TRP A 448 0.83 7.32 -18.99
C TRP A 448 -0.23 8.18 -18.28
N LYS A 449 0.03 9.47 -18.05
CA LYS A 449 -0.96 10.36 -17.38
C LYS A 449 -2.18 10.65 -18.23
N ALA A 450 -2.08 10.54 -19.56
CA ALA A 450 -3.22 10.70 -20.46
C ALA A 450 -4.35 9.69 -20.18
N LEU A 451 -4.06 8.58 -19.50
CA LEU A 451 -5.03 7.54 -19.16
C LEU A 451 -5.85 7.86 -17.91
N PHE A 452 -5.52 8.91 -17.21
CA PHE A 452 -6.31 9.37 -16.07
C PHE A 452 -7.11 10.61 -16.45
N PRO A 453 -8.40 10.69 -16.06
CA PRO A 453 -9.15 11.90 -16.28
C PRO A 453 -8.41 13.08 -15.66
N SER A 454 -8.26 14.16 -16.42
CA SER A 454 -7.68 15.40 -15.92
C SER A 454 -8.50 15.83 -14.70
N LYS A 455 -7.89 15.91 -13.53
CA LYS A 455 -8.52 16.61 -12.41
C LYS A 455 -8.80 18.02 -12.91
N GLN A 456 -10.06 18.45 -12.92
CA GLN A 456 -10.36 19.87 -12.94
C GLN A 456 -9.47 20.52 -11.89
N LYS A 457 -8.71 21.56 -12.29
CA LYS A 457 -7.81 22.29 -11.39
C LYS A 457 -8.57 22.57 -10.11
N SER A 458 -8.15 21.96 -8.99
CA SER A 458 -8.71 22.31 -7.69
C SER A 458 -8.44 23.80 -7.48
N GLN A 459 -9.47 24.55 -7.11
CA GLN A 459 -9.37 25.94 -6.68
C GLN A 459 -8.36 26.04 -5.53
N GLY A 460 -7.08 26.22 -5.84
CA GLY A 460 -6.01 26.24 -4.83
C GLY A 460 -4.61 25.98 -5.38
N GLU A 461 -4.49 25.43 -6.59
CA GLU A 461 -3.22 25.53 -7.31
C GLU A 461 -3.13 26.95 -7.87
N SER A 462 -2.20 27.71 -7.29
CA SER A 462 -1.98 29.14 -7.49
C SER A 462 -2.32 29.62 -8.89
N GLU A 463 -3.13 30.68 -9.00
CA GLU A 463 -3.45 31.47 -10.22
C GLU A 463 -2.21 31.93 -11.01
N PHE A 464 -1.01 31.69 -10.47
CA PHE A 464 0.31 32.02 -11.03
C PHE A 464 0.71 31.22 -12.27
N SER A 465 -0.08 30.22 -12.72
CA SER A 465 0.29 29.31 -13.83
C SER A 465 -0.27 29.71 -15.19
N ALA A 466 -0.92 30.84 -15.34
CA ALA A 466 -1.64 31.19 -16.57
C ALA A 466 -0.73 31.83 -17.65
N VAL A 467 0.43 32.40 -17.29
CA VAL A 467 1.32 33.07 -18.22
C VAL A 467 2.60 32.25 -18.40
N SER A 468 2.96 31.96 -19.66
CA SER A 468 4.22 31.27 -19.96
C SER A 468 5.40 32.13 -19.52
N LEU A 469 6.40 31.50 -18.86
CA LEU A 469 7.63 32.21 -18.49
C LEU A 469 8.35 32.69 -19.76
N PRO A 470 8.85 33.94 -19.76
CA PRO A 470 9.58 34.50 -20.88
C PRO A 470 10.87 33.76 -21.16
N ASN A 471 11.38 33.92 -22.35
CA ASN A 471 12.69 33.39 -22.72
C ASN A 471 13.79 34.44 -22.41
N VAL A 472 14.30 34.34 -21.18
CA VAL A 472 15.34 35.24 -20.66
C VAL A 472 16.63 34.48 -20.38
N SER A 473 17.74 35.21 -20.34
CA SER A 473 19.08 34.72 -20.03
C SER A 473 19.59 35.32 -18.73
N LYS A 474 20.58 34.65 -18.11
CA LYS A 474 21.28 35.22 -16.96
C LYS A 474 21.96 36.53 -17.40
N GLY A 475 21.67 37.57 -16.63
CA GLY A 475 22.17 38.91 -16.89
C GLY A 475 21.15 39.86 -17.51
N ASP A 476 20.02 39.34 -18.04
CA ASP A 476 18.98 40.19 -18.60
C ASP A 476 18.41 41.13 -17.55
N GLU A 477 18.18 42.38 -17.96
CA GLU A 477 17.53 43.39 -17.14
C GLU A 477 16.01 43.22 -17.16
N VAL A 478 15.39 43.46 -16.00
CA VAL A 478 13.96 43.46 -15.83
C VAL A 478 13.53 44.63 -14.96
N HIS A 479 12.28 45.01 -15.02
CA HIS A 479 11.72 46.08 -14.21
C HIS A 479 10.57 45.53 -13.36
N CYS A 480 10.61 45.75 -12.06
CA CYS A 480 9.49 45.46 -11.15
C CYS A 480 8.42 46.52 -11.29
N GLN A 481 7.36 46.21 -12.04
CA GLN A 481 6.24 47.16 -12.23
C GLN A 481 5.37 47.28 -10.97
N GLN A 482 5.15 46.14 -10.30
CA GLN A 482 4.27 46.06 -9.14
C GLN A 482 4.77 44.99 -8.19
N ALA A 483 4.61 45.24 -6.89
CA ALA A 483 4.86 44.26 -5.83
C ALA A 483 3.65 44.21 -4.89
N ASP A 484 3.07 43.01 -4.75
CA ASP A 484 1.86 42.79 -3.98
C ASP A 484 2.10 41.99 -2.73
N LEU A 485 1.41 42.35 -1.65
CA LEU A 485 1.36 41.60 -0.41
C LEU A 485 0.22 40.59 -0.47
N ILE A 486 0.55 39.32 -0.34
CA ILE A 486 -0.46 38.27 -0.20
C ILE A 486 -0.49 37.85 1.28
N GLU A 487 -1.58 38.17 1.93
CA GLU A 487 -1.84 37.78 3.31
C GLU A 487 -2.58 36.43 3.33
N LYS A 488 -2.06 35.48 4.08
CA LYS A 488 -2.59 34.11 4.24
C LYS A 488 -2.66 33.75 5.71
N GLN A 489 -3.49 32.76 6.02
CA GLN A 489 -3.60 32.20 7.37
C GLN A 489 -3.16 30.74 7.34
N THR A 490 -2.46 30.31 8.39
CA THR A 490 -2.22 28.89 8.60
C THR A 490 -3.54 28.19 8.90
N THR A 491 -3.70 26.97 8.41
CA THR A 491 -4.89 26.14 8.65
C THR A 491 -4.49 24.87 9.39
N PRO A 492 -5.35 24.35 10.28
CA PRO A 492 -5.07 23.09 10.96
C PRO A 492 -4.95 21.95 9.94
N PRO A 493 -4.22 20.88 10.28
CA PRO A 493 -4.23 19.68 9.48
C PRO A 493 -5.65 19.11 9.44
N LYS A 494 -5.99 18.42 8.37
CA LYS A 494 -7.30 17.77 8.24
C LYS A 494 -7.36 16.52 9.11
N TYR A 495 -8.55 16.17 9.59
CA TYR A 495 -8.81 14.89 10.23
C TYR A 495 -8.38 13.73 9.31
N PHE A 496 -7.98 12.62 9.91
CA PHE A 496 -7.69 11.44 9.12
C PHE A 496 -8.95 10.92 8.41
N THR A 497 -8.79 10.60 7.15
CA THR A 497 -9.68 9.73 6.38
C THR A 497 -9.06 8.34 6.31
N ASP A 498 -9.82 7.32 5.90
CA ASP A 498 -9.27 5.97 5.67
C ASP A 498 -8.01 6.01 4.80
N ALA A 499 -8.04 6.78 3.71
CA ALA A 499 -6.89 6.92 2.81
C ALA A 499 -5.68 7.55 3.47
N THR A 500 -5.87 8.62 4.25
CA THR A 500 -4.75 9.34 4.90
C THR A 500 -4.22 8.59 6.11
N LEU A 501 -5.09 7.88 6.84
CA LEU A 501 -4.70 7.01 7.95
C LEU A 501 -3.88 5.81 7.45
N LEU A 502 -4.31 5.12 6.40
CA LEU A 502 -3.55 4.05 5.76
C LEU A 502 -2.18 4.56 5.25
N SER A 503 -2.15 5.76 4.68
CA SER A 503 -0.89 6.39 4.26
C SER A 503 0.03 6.72 5.45
N ALA A 504 -0.54 7.10 6.59
CA ALA A 504 0.21 7.34 7.81
C ALA A 504 0.76 6.04 8.40
N MET A 505 -0.04 4.97 8.40
CA MET A 505 0.37 3.64 8.87
C MET A 505 1.51 3.05 8.02
N THR A 506 1.40 3.14 6.70
CA THR A 506 2.45 2.66 5.78
C THR A 506 3.72 3.53 5.81
N GLY A 507 3.59 4.78 6.26
CA GLY A 507 4.69 5.73 6.44
C GLY A 507 4.98 6.05 7.90
N ILE A 508 4.73 5.13 8.83
CA ILE A 508 4.76 5.36 10.28
C ILE A 508 6.09 5.94 10.79
N ALA A 509 7.19 5.66 10.13
CA ALA A 509 8.50 6.21 10.46
C ALA A 509 8.52 7.75 10.53
N ARG A 510 7.59 8.44 9.86
CA ARG A 510 7.48 9.92 9.89
C ARG A 510 6.96 10.45 11.22
N TYR A 511 6.25 9.63 11.97
CA TYR A 511 5.60 9.98 13.24
C TYR A 511 6.43 9.55 14.46
N VAL A 512 7.59 8.94 14.24
CA VAL A 512 8.49 8.50 15.30
C VAL A 512 9.63 9.50 15.45
N THR A 513 9.86 9.96 16.67
CA THR A 513 10.94 10.91 17.01
C THR A 513 12.28 10.22 17.22
N ASP A 514 12.29 9.01 17.82
CA ASP A 514 13.51 8.24 18.06
C ASP A 514 14.18 7.83 16.74
N ALA A 515 15.44 8.22 16.58
CA ALA A 515 16.20 8.03 15.35
C ALA A 515 16.51 6.54 15.05
N SER A 516 16.71 5.71 16.07
CA SER A 516 17.01 4.29 15.95
C SER A 516 15.78 3.51 15.49
N ILE A 517 14.64 3.76 16.13
CA ILE A 517 13.34 3.18 15.75
C ILE A 517 12.94 3.65 14.36
N LYS A 518 13.12 4.94 14.06
CA LYS A 518 12.84 5.51 12.74
C LYS A 518 13.63 4.85 11.62
N LYS A 519 14.90 4.50 11.88
CA LYS A 519 15.75 3.78 10.92
C LYS A 519 15.20 2.39 10.66
N VAL A 520 14.93 1.61 11.71
CA VAL A 520 14.36 0.25 11.60
C VAL A 520 13.05 0.26 10.81
N LEU A 521 12.14 1.21 11.10
CA LEU A 521 10.86 1.31 10.41
C LEU A 521 10.95 1.77 8.95
N ARG A 522 12.07 2.35 8.52
CA ARG A 522 12.33 2.70 7.11
C ARG A 522 12.90 1.54 6.30
N ASP A 523 13.65 0.66 6.98
CA ASP A 523 14.35 -0.46 6.36
C ASP A 523 13.48 -1.72 6.27
N THR A 524 12.29 -1.70 6.91
CA THR A 524 11.27 -2.76 6.86
C THR A 524 10.16 -2.43 5.87
#